data_e8be35e68d5c75f105cb5b2dd44a9e15
#
_entry.id   e8be35e68d5c75f105cb5b2dd44a9e15
#
_cell.length_a   1.000
_cell.length_b   1.000
_cell.length_c   1.000
_cell.angle_alpha   90.00
_cell.angle_beta   90.00
_cell.angle_gamma   90.00
#
_symmetry.space_group_name_H-M   'P 1'
#
loop_
_entity.id
_entity.type
_entity.pdbx_description
1 polymer ?
#
loop_
_entity_poly.entity_id
_entity_poly.type
_entity_poly.pdbx_seq_one_letter_code
_entity_poly.pdbx_strand_id
1 'polypeptide(L)'
;VGSRNPTPQGAQTAEQFGEALSAAGLCVVSGLALGVDGAAHQGALRGGKVRDGESAHTQHWHTVAVVGTGLDRVYPRQHQTLANEIARNGLVISEYLLGTAPLAHNFPKRNRLIAALGLGTLVVEAALKSGSLITAKMALDLNREVLAIPGSIHATQSHGCHALIRQGAKL
;
A
#
# COMPACT_ATOMS: atom_id res chain seq x y z
N VAL A 1 1.36 -3.28 1.15
CA VAL A 1 2.02 -3.42 -0.17
C VAL A 1 1.98 -4.85 -0.65
N GLY A 2 2.16 -5.10 -1.98
CA GLY A 2 2.12 -6.47 -2.48
C GLY A 2 2.14 -6.60 -4.00
N SER A 3 1.63 -7.74 -4.46
CA SER A 3 1.53 -8.09 -5.88
C SER A 3 0.67 -7.09 -6.67
N ARG A 4 1.12 -6.75 -7.88
CA ARG A 4 0.31 -5.99 -8.85
C ARG A 4 -0.76 -6.87 -9.53
N ASN A 5 -0.60 -8.18 -9.44
CA ASN A 5 -1.55 -9.18 -9.94
C ASN A 5 -1.81 -10.20 -8.82
N PRO A 6 -2.54 -9.80 -7.76
CA PRO A 6 -2.84 -10.69 -6.64
C PRO A 6 -3.85 -11.75 -7.04
N THR A 7 -3.94 -12.79 -6.23
CA THR A 7 -5.09 -13.69 -6.26
C THR A 7 -6.36 -12.94 -5.81
N PRO A 8 -7.57 -13.43 -6.16
CA PRO A 8 -8.80 -12.85 -5.61
C PRO A 8 -8.80 -12.77 -4.07
N GLN A 9 -8.28 -13.82 -3.42
CA GLN A 9 -8.13 -13.85 -1.96
C GLN A 9 -7.13 -12.79 -1.46
N GLY A 10 -6.00 -12.62 -2.15
CA GLY A 10 -4.99 -11.61 -1.80
C GLY A 10 -5.53 -10.18 -1.93
N ALA A 11 -6.31 -9.90 -2.98
CA ALA A 11 -6.97 -8.61 -3.14
C ALA A 11 -7.99 -8.36 -2.02
N GLN A 12 -8.84 -9.35 -1.70
CA GLN A 12 -9.81 -9.27 -0.61
C GLN A 12 -9.12 -9.08 0.75
N THR A 13 -8.05 -9.81 1.01
CA THR A 13 -7.26 -9.69 2.24
C THR A 13 -6.67 -8.27 2.38
N ALA A 14 -6.10 -7.73 1.30
CA ALA A 14 -5.56 -6.37 1.29
C ALA A 14 -6.63 -5.32 1.59
N GLU A 15 -7.82 -5.50 1.03
CA GLU A 15 -8.97 -4.61 1.23
C GLU A 15 -9.46 -4.67 2.68
N GLN A 16 -9.64 -5.87 3.25
CA GLN A 16 -10.07 -6.08 4.63
C GLN A 16 -9.08 -5.52 5.65
N PHE A 17 -7.77 -5.75 5.46
CA PHE A 17 -6.76 -5.13 6.31
C PHE A 17 -6.77 -3.60 6.20
N GLY A 18 -6.90 -3.07 4.98
CA GLY A 18 -7.02 -1.62 4.78
C GLY A 18 -8.18 -1.02 5.54
N GLU A 19 -9.35 -1.67 5.48
CA GLU A 19 -10.58 -1.27 6.18
C GLU A 19 -10.41 -1.34 7.69
N ALA A 20 -9.96 -2.47 8.23
CA ALA A 20 -9.78 -2.67 9.66
C ALA A 20 -8.75 -1.72 10.27
N LEU A 21 -7.60 -1.52 9.61
CA LEU A 21 -6.57 -0.60 10.07
C LEU A 21 -7.07 0.85 10.09
N SER A 22 -7.77 1.29 9.04
CA SER A 22 -8.31 2.64 8.98
C SER A 22 -9.44 2.86 10.00
N ALA A 23 -10.33 1.88 10.19
CA ALA A 23 -11.35 1.92 11.24
C ALA A 23 -10.74 2.00 12.64
N ALA A 24 -9.59 1.34 12.84
CA ALA A 24 -8.82 1.43 14.10
C ALA A 24 -8.01 2.74 14.25
N GLY A 25 -8.12 3.69 13.32
CA GLY A 25 -7.45 4.99 13.40
C GLY A 25 -6.05 5.04 12.79
N LEU A 26 -5.59 3.99 12.13
CA LEU A 26 -4.30 3.98 11.42
C LEU A 26 -4.47 4.47 9.98
N CYS A 27 -3.53 5.28 9.51
CA CYS A 27 -3.48 5.73 8.13
C CYS A 27 -2.77 4.68 7.26
N VAL A 28 -3.43 4.23 6.19
CA VAL A 28 -2.85 3.26 5.24
C VAL A 28 -2.01 3.98 4.20
N VAL A 29 -0.71 3.70 4.16
CA VAL A 29 0.23 4.29 3.18
C VAL A 29 0.57 3.25 2.13
N SER A 30 0.34 3.55 0.85
CA SER A 30 0.69 2.65 -0.26
C SER A 30 0.98 3.41 -1.56
N GLY A 31 1.24 2.67 -2.63
CA GLY A 31 1.80 3.22 -3.87
C GLY A 31 0.82 3.46 -5.00
N LEU A 32 -0.47 3.26 -4.80
CA LEU A 32 -1.50 3.37 -5.84
C LEU A 32 -1.28 2.44 -7.05
N ALA A 33 -0.43 1.41 -6.94
CA ALA A 33 -0.24 0.42 -7.99
C ALA A 33 -1.47 -0.46 -8.16
N LEU A 34 -1.57 -1.17 -9.29
CA LEU A 34 -2.60 -2.20 -9.48
C LEU A 34 -2.50 -3.28 -8.39
N GLY A 35 -3.57 -3.97 -8.14
CA GLY A 35 -3.63 -5.11 -7.22
C GLY A 35 -3.67 -4.69 -5.75
N VAL A 36 -2.75 -5.21 -4.94
CA VAL A 36 -2.75 -5.05 -3.47
C VAL A 36 -2.81 -3.59 -3.03
N ASP A 37 -2.06 -2.69 -3.67
CA ASP A 37 -2.05 -1.27 -3.30
C ASP A 37 -3.43 -0.63 -3.49
N GLY A 38 -4.05 -0.86 -4.66
CA GLY A 38 -5.40 -0.35 -4.95
C GLY A 38 -6.45 -0.89 -3.97
N ALA A 39 -6.43 -2.20 -3.69
CA ALA A 39 -7.34 -2.85 -2.75
C ALA A 39 -7.17 -2.29 -1.32
N ALA A 40 -5.92 -2.11 -0.87
CA ALA A 40 -5.63 -1.54 0.44
C ALA A 40 -6.17 -0.09 0.58
N HIS A 41 -6.02 0.74 -0.46
CA HIS A 41 -6.58 2.09 -0.49
C HIS A 41 -8.11 2.09 -0.45
N GLN A 42 -8.77 1.20 -1.22
CA GLN A 42 -10.23 1.05 -1.22
C GLN A 42 -10.76 0.66 0.16
N GLY A 43 -10.13 -0.33 0.79
CA GLY A 43 -10.47 -0.73 2.14
C GLY A 43 -10.29 0.42 3.15
N ALA A 44 -9.16 1.12 3.10
CA ALA A 44 -8.89 2.24 4.00
C ALA A 44 -9.93 3.37 3.89
N LEU A 45 -10.36 3.70 2.67
CA LEU A 45 -11.41 4.70 2.45
C LEU A 45 -12.76 4.26 3.05
N ARG A 46 -13.08 2.96 3.04
CA ARG A 46 -14.29 2.45 3.69
C ARG A 46 -14.20 2.49 5.21
N GLY A 47 -13.10 1.98 5.78
CA GLY A 47 -12.87 1.99 7.22
C GLY A 47 -12.87 3.40 7.82
N GLY A 48 -12.30 4.36 7.10
CA GLY A 48 -12.32 5.76 7.49
C GLY A 48 -13.73 6.36 7.55
N LYS A 49 -14.59 6.06 6.61
CA LYS A 49 -15.99 6.50 6.61
C LYS A 49 -16.77 5.99 7.81
N VAL A 50 -16.52 4.74 8.22
CA VAL A 50 -17.14 4.16 9.44
C VAL A 50 -16.71 4.94 10.67
N ARG A 51 -15.43 5.22 10.82
CA ARG A 51 -14.87 5.96 11.94
C ARG A 51 -15.38 7.41 12.03
N ASP A 52 -15.35 8.13 10.91
CA ASP A 52 -15.73 9.55 10.87
C ASP A 52 -17.24 9.77 11.07
N GLY A 53 -18.08 8.76 10.78
CA GLY A 53 -19.50 8.75 11.12
C GLY A 53 -19.75 8.77 12.63
N GLU A 54 -18.77 8.32 13.43
CA GLU A 54 -18.86 8.30 14.91
C GLU A 54 -18.28 9.56 15.59
N SER A 55 -17.49 10.38 14.87
CA SER A 55 -16.79 11.54 15.45
C SER A 55 -16.53 12.65 14.41
N ALA A 56 -17.48 13.52 14.22
CA ALA A 56 -17.45 14.58 13.20
C ALA A 56 -16.40 15.71 13.43
N HIS A 57 -15.48 15.61 14.39
CA HIS A 57 -14.64 16.74 14.79
C HIS A 57 -13.14 16.62 14.52
N THR A 58 -12.64 15.49 13.98
CA THR A 58 -11.22 15.34 13.67
C THR A 58 -11.04 14.87 12.23
N GLN A 59 -10.51 15.76 11.37
CA GLN A 59 -10.17 15.44 10.00
C GLN A 59 -8.93 14.51 10.01
N HIS A 60 -9.16 13.20 9.89
CA HIS A 60 -8.09 12.22 9.76
C HIS A 60 -7.98 11.76 8.31
N TRP A 61 -6.77 11.67 7.80
CA TRP A 61 -6.55 11.04 6.49
C TRP A 61 -6.66 9.52 6.62
N HIS A 62 -7.56 8.93 5.86
CA HIS A 62 -7.77 7.48 5.87
C HIS A 62 -6.64 6.74 5.20
N THR A 63 -6.08 7.35 4.14
CA THR A 63 -5.00 6.75 3.38
C THR A 63 -4.12 7.81 2.71
N VAL A 64 -2.85 7.47 2.49
CA VAL A 64 -1.87 8.27 1.76
C VAL A 64 -1.37 7.47 0.56
N ALA A 65 -1.60 7.99 -0.64
CA ALA A 65 -1.02 7.46 -1.86
C ALA A 65 0.30 8.19 -2.16
N VAL A 66 1.40 7.45 -2.11
CA VAL A 66 2.70 7.97 -2.57
C VAL A 66 2.85 7.59 -4.03
N VAL A 67 2.99 8.56 -4.95
CA VAL A 67 3.04 8.27 -6.38
C VAL A 67 4.43 8.46 -6.98
N GLY A 68 4.70 7.79 -8.10
CA GLY A 68 5.98 7.85 -8.82
C GLY A 68 5.94 8.77 -10.06
N THR A 69 4.95 9.68 -10.12
CA THR A 69 4.71 10.64 -11.21
C THR A 69 4.51 12.02 -10.63
N GLY A 70 4.47 13.05 -11.46
CA GLY A 70 3.93 14.35 -11.06
C GLY A 70 2.48 14.23 -10.59
N LEU A 71 2.04 15.11 -9.67
CA LEU A 71 0.67 15.09 -9.11
C LEU A 71 -0.43 15.45 -10.14
N ASP A 72 -0.05 16.00 -11.28
CA ASP A 72 -0.92 16.27 -12.44
C ASP A 72 -1.23 15.02 -13.27
N ARG A 73 -0.69 13.85 -12.88
CA ARG A 73 -0.82 12.59 -13.63
C ARG A 73 -1.21 11.44 -12.72
N VAL A 74 -2.27 10.73 -13.08
CA VAL A 74 -2.66 9.49 -12.40
C VAL A 74 -2.09 8.28 -13.13
N TYR A 75 -1.37 7.45 -12.42
CA TYR A 75 -0.87 6.17 -12.91
C TYR A 75 -1.03 5.07 -11.85
N PRO A 76 -1.61 3.93 -12.19
CA PRO A 76 -2.18 3.56 -13.50
C PRO A 76 -3.51 4.28 -13.77
N ARG A 77 -3.86 4.44 -15.07
CA ARG A 77 -5.11 5.13 -15.46
C ARG A 77 -6.37 4.48 -14.90
N GLN A 78 -6.35 3.17 -14.69
CA GLN A 78 -7.46 2.42 -14.10
C GLN A 78 -7.80 2.90 -12.68
N HIS A 79 -6.85 3.51 -11.99
CA HIS A 79 -7.04 4.05 -10.65
C HIS A 79 -7.41 5.55 -10.61
N GLN A 80 -7.88 6.12 -11.75
CA GLN A 80 -8.26 7.55 -11.80
C GLN A 80 -9.34 7.90 -10.76
N THR A 81 -10.41 7.10 -10.68
CA THR A 81 -11.49 7.30 -9.71
C THR A 81 -10.97 7.15 -8.29
N LEU A 82 -10.20 6.10 -8.02
CA LEU A 82 -9.59 5.86 -6.70
C LEU A 82 -8.65 7.01 -6.28
N ALA A 83 -7.81 7.50 -7.19
CA ALA A 83 -6.93 8.64 -6.91
C ALA A 83 -7.72 9.91 -6.53
N ASN A 84 -8.84 10.17 -7.21
CA ASN A 84 -9.72 11.28 -6.90
C ASN A 84 -10.39 11.12 -5.53
N GLU A 85 -10.80 9.90 -5.15
CA GLU A 85 -11.35 9.62 -3.83
C GLU A 85 -10.29 9.78 -2.73
N ILE A 86 -9.07 9.32 -2.96
CA ILE A 86 -7.95 9.51 -2.03
C ILE A 86 -7.63 11.00 -1.87
N ALA A 87 -7.63 11.78 -2.95
CA ALA A 87 -7.39 13.22 -2.87
C ALA A 87 -8.44 13.99 -2.05
N ARG A 88 -9.67 13.47 -1.94
CA ARG A 88 -10.77 14.07 -1.17
C ARG A 88 -10.78 13.64 0.31
N ASN A 89 -10.45 12.38 0.59
CA ASN A 89 -10.63 11.75 1.91
C ASN A 89 -9.28 11.28 2.52
N GLY A 90 -8.17 11.63 1.90
CA GLY A 90 -6.83 11.24 2.27
C GLY A 90 -5.82 12.22 1.70
N LEU A 91 -4.67 11.70 1.26
CA LEU A 91 -3.60 12.51 0.71
C LEU A 91 -2.92 11.81 -0.46
N VAL A 92 -2.59 12.55 -1.51
CA VAL A 92 -1.70 12.09 -2.59
C VAL A 92 -0.42 12.91 -2.53
N ILE A 93 0.73 12.24 -2.42
CA ILE A 93 2.04 12.89 -2.33
C ILE A 93 3.00 12.38 -3.39
N SER A 94 3.92 13.24 -3.81
CA SER A 94 4.99 12.91 -4.76
C SER A 94 6.25 13.74 -4.49
N GLU A 95 7.41 13.16 -4.75
CA GLU A 95 8.69 13.89 -4.82
C GLU A 95 9.02 14.39 -6.24
N TYR A 96 8.15 14.08 -7.21
CA TYR A 96 8.40 14.42 -8.61
C TYR A 96 7.68 15.71 -8.99
N LEU A 97 8.33 16.50 -9.82
CA LEU A 97 7.76 17.75 -10.36
C LEU A 97 6.53 17.44 -11.22
N LEU A 98 5.64 18.42 -11.32
CA LEU A 98 4.51 18.37 -12.25
C LEU A 98 5.01 18.08 -13.67
N GLY A 99 4.26 17.34 -14.44
CA GLY A 99 4.63 16.88 -15.78
C GLY A 99 5.48 15.61 -15.80
N THR A 100 6.00 15.11 -14.67
CA THR A 100 6.82 13.89 -14.64
C THR A 100 6.01 12.66 -15.04
N ALA A 101 6.45 11.99 -16.11
CA ALA A 101 5.83 10.78 -16.64
C ALA A 101 6.06 9.55 -15.71
N PRO A 102 5.26 8.46 -15.86
CA PRO A 102 5.43 7.23 -15.11
C PRO A 102 6.65 6.42 -15.61
N LEU A 103 7.84 6.82 -15.17
CA LEU A 103 9.10 6.16 -15.51
C LEU A 103 9.34 4.97 -14.59
N ALA A 104 9.75 3.83 -15.17
CA ALA A 104 9.89 2.56 -14.43
C ALA A 104 10.80 2.67 -13.20
N HIS A 105 11.88 3.45 -13.27
CA HIS A 105 12.82 3.63 -12.16
C HIS A 105 12.30 4.53 -11.02
N ASN A 106 11.25 5.30 -11.25
CA ASN A 106 10.65 6.15 -10.22
C ASN A 106 9.94 5.30 -9.14
N PHE A 107 9.31 4.20 -9.53
CA PHE A 107 8.51 3.39 -8.61
C PHE A 107 9.35 2.75 -7.49
N PRO A 108 10.49 2.08 -7.76
CA PRO A 108 11.37 1.59 -6.69
C PRO A 108 11.94 2.72 -5.82
N LYS A 109 12.32 3.85 -6.42
CA LYS A 109 12.84 5.01 -5.68
C LYS A 109 11.81 5.57 -4.70
N ARG A 110 10.55 5.72 -5.14
CA ARG A 110 9.45 6.18 -4.34
C ARG A 110 9.15 5.28 -3.13
N ASN A 111 9.38 3.96 -3.23
CA ASN A 111 9.02 2.99 -2.19
C ASN A 111 9.69 3.28 -0.84
N ARG A 112 10.84 3.98 -0.81
CA ARG A 112 11.47 4.42 0.44
C ARG A 112 10.56 5.34 1.27
N LEU A 113 9.73 6.16 0.61
CA LEU A 113 8.77 7.02 1.31
C LEU A 113 7.63 6.22 1.92
N ILE A 114 7.14 5.19 1.21
CA ILE A 114 6.12 4.29 1.75
C ILE A 114 6.65 3.63 3.03
N ALA A 115 7.86 3.08 2.97
CA ALA A 115 8.51 2.44 4.12
C ALA A 115 8.76 3.43 5.28
N ALA A 116 9.21 4.66 4.97
CA ALA A 116 9.57 5.66 5.99
C ALA A 116 8.35 6.26 6.70
N LEU A 117 7.24 6.46 6.00
CA LEU A 117 6.01 7.03 6.56
C LEU A 117 5.23 6.03 7.42
N GLY A 118 5.41 4.73 7.18
CA GLY A 118 4.70 3.69 7.93
C GLY A 118 5.33 3.40 9.30
N LEU A 119 4.51 3.03 10.27
CA LEU A 119 4.95 2.44 11.53
C LEU A 119 5.46 1.01 11.31
N GLY A 120 4.92 0.32 10.31
CA GLY A 120 5.32 -1.00 9.84
C GLY A 120 4.87 -1.22 8.40
N THR A 121 5.36 -2.28 7.78
CA THR A 121 5.01 -2.65 6.40
C THR A 121 4.37 -4.03 6.37
N LEU A 122 3.09 -4.11 6.00
CA LEU A 122 2.39 -5.36 5.75
C LEU A 122 2.52 -5.76 4.28
N VAL A 123 3.06 -6.94 4.01
CA VAL A 123 3.13 -7.55 2.69
C VAL A 123 2.06 -8.62 2.56
N VAL A 124 1.05 -8.39 1.73
CA VAL A 124 -0.11 -9.29 1.60
C VAL A 124 0.18 -10.46 0.66
N GLU A 125 0.68 -10.19 -0.51
CA GLU A 125 1.16 -11.19 -1.48
C GLU A 125 2.40 -10.66 -2.20
N ALA A 126 3.41 -11.50 -2.35
CA ALA A 126 4.62 -11.18 -3.09
C ALA A 126 5.26 -12.43 -3.69
N ALA A 127 5.54 -12.41 -4.99
CA ALA A 127 6.48 -13.36 -5.57
C ALA A 127 7.91 -13.00 -5.17
N LEU A 128 8.86 -13.93 -5.30
CA LEU A 128 10.28 -13.72 -4.90
C LEU A 128 10.97 -12.53 -5.59
N LYS A 129 10.50 -12.13 -6.77
CA LYS A 129 11.02 -10.96 -7.52
C LYS A 129 10.09 -9.74 -7.46
N SER A 130 9.15 -9.71 -6.50
CA SER A 130 8.21 -8.60 -6.36
C SER A 130 8.89 -7.32 -5.91
N GLY A 131 8.49 -6.18 -6.49
CA GLY A 131 8.93 -4.85 -6.04
C GLY A 131 8.50 -4.51 -4.60
N SER A 132 7.47 -5.18 -4.06
CA SER A 132 7.05 -5.02 -2.65
C SER A 132 8.09 -5.53 -1.67
N LEU A 133 8.93 -6.50 -2.04
CA LEU A 133 10.06 -6.95 -1.22
C LEU A 133 11.14 -5.87 -1.07
N ILE A 134 11.26 -4.98 -2.05
CA ILE A 134 12.15 -3.81 -1.94
C ILE A 134 11.63 -2.88 -0.84
N THR A 135 10.31 -2.63 -0.80
CA THR A 135 9.69 -1.83 0.26
C THR A 135 9.87 -2.46 1.63
N ALA A 136 9.67 -3.78 1.75
CA ALA A 136 9.89 -4.52 3.00
C ALA A 136 11.35 -4.40 3.49
N LYS A 137 12.33 -4.56 2.59
CA LYS A 137 13.74 -4.37 2.92
C LYS A 137 14.03 -2.94 3.39
N MET A 138 13.53 -1.93 2.69
CA MET A 138 13.68 -0.53 3.09
C MET A 138 13.06 -0.25 4.47
N ALA A 139 11.95 -0.90 4.81
CA ALA A 139 11.35 -0.79 6.14
C ALA A 139 12.25 -1.38 7.22
N LEU A 140 12.84 -2.55 6.98
CA LEU A 140 13.83 -3.16 7.89
C LEU A 140 15.06 -2.28 8.06
N ASP A 141 15.59 -1.71 6.98
CA ASP A 141 16.74 -0.80 7.01
C ASP A 141 16.46 0.47 7.84
N LEU A 142 15.18 0.83 7.99
CA LEU A 142 14.69 1.93 8.84
C LEU A 142 14.27 1.48 10.25
N ASN A 143 14.58 0.25 10.65
CA ASN A 143 14.14 -0.37 11.91
C ASN A 143 12.61 -0.36 12.10
N ARG A 144 11.85 -0.52 11.01
CA ARG A 144 10.40 -0.65 11.03
C ARG A 144 10.00 -2.12 11.00
N GLU A 145 8.88 -2.43 11.63
CA GLU A 145 8.33 -3.79 11.61
C GLU A 145 7.90 -4.18 10.19
N VAL A 146 8.18 -5.44 9.84
CA VAL A 146 7.68 -6.07 8.63
C VAL A 146 6.79 -7.24 9.00
N LEU A 147 5.58 -7.22 8.45
CA LEU A 147 4.59 -8.27 8.60
C LEU A 147 4.32 -8.87 7.22
N ALA A 148 4.08 -10.17 7.16
CA ALA A 148 3.80 -10.86 5.90
C ALA A 148 2.66 -11.85 6.07
N ILE A 149 1.67 -11.79 5.18
CA ILE A 149 0.56 -12.74 5.19
C ILE A 149 1.05 -14.08 4.62
N PRO A 150 0.93 -15.18 5.36
CA PRO A 150 1.23 -16.50 4.83
C PRO A 150 0.17 -16.91 3.80
N GLY A 151 0.56 -17.74 2.87
CA GLY A 151 -0.33 -18.27 1.84
C GLY A 151 0.05 -19.70 1.50
N SER A 152 -0.60 -20.27 0.48
CA SER A 152 -0.29 -21.62 0.03
C SER A 152 1.17 -21.73 -0.40
N ILE A 153 1.84 -22.82 0.03
CA ILE A 153 3.21 -23.15 -0.38
C ILE A 153 3.32 -23.40 -1.90
N HIS A 154 2.21 -23.70 -2.56
CA HIS A 154 2.13 -23.90 -4.01
C HIS A 154 1.85 -22.64 -4.80
N ALA A 155 1.47 -21.53 -4.12
CA ALA A 155 1.18 -20.26 -4.78
C ALA A 155 2.46 -19.43 -4.95
N THR A 156 2.84 -19.15 -6.17
CA THR A 156 4.04 -18.36 -6.48
C THR A 156 3.99 -16.96 -5.86
N GLN A 157 2.79 -16.37 -5.72
CA GLN A 157 2.54 -15.09 -5.07
C GLN A 157 2.77 -15.10 -3.55
N SER A 158 2.87 -16.27 -2.92
CA SER A 158 3.14 -16.40 -1.47
C SER A 158 4.62 -16.60 -1.16
N HIS A 159 5.45 -16.97 -2.14
CA HIS A 159 6.85 -17.32 -1.91
C HIS A 159 7.68 -16.17 -1.35
N GLY A 160 7.40 -14.92 -1.75
CA GLY A 160 8.06 -13.74 -1.19
C GLY A 160 7.68 -13.50 0.27
N CYS A 161 6.40 -13.65 0.62
CA CYS A 161 5.95 -13.58 2.02
C CYS A 161 6.60 -14.67 2.87
N HIS A 162 6.66 -15.92 2.38
CA HIS A 162 7.36 -17.00 3.08
C HIS A 162 8.86 -16.71 3.27
N ALA A 163 9.51 -16.08 2.29
CA ALA A 163 10.91 -15.68 2.42
C ALA A 163 11.09 -14.62 3.51
N LEU A 164 10.19 -13.62 3.59
CA LEU A 164 10.20 -12.60 4.63
C LEU A 164 9.97 -13.22 6.02
N ILE A 165 9.00 -14.11 6.16
CA ILE A 165 8.72 -14.80 7.43
C ILE A 165 9.94 -15.59 7.91
N ARG A 166 10.62 -16.33 7.01
CA ARG A 166 11.88 -17.03 7.35
C ARG A 166 13.01 -16.08 7.77
N GLN A 167 12.96 -14.82 7.35
CA GLN A 167 13.91 -13.79 7.73
C GLN A 167 13.50 -13.02 8.99
N GLY A 168 12.42 -13.41 9.65
CA GLY A 168 11.95 -12.83 10.90
C GLY A 168 10.79 -11.85 10.78
N ALA A 169 10.17 -11.71 9.61
CA ALA A 169 8.93 -10.94 9.50
C ALA A 169 7.82 -11.60 10.34
N LYS A 170 7.01 -10.78 10.99
CA LYS A 170 5.86 -11.26 11.79
C LYS A 170 4.72 -11.76 10.88
N LEU A 171 3.94 -12.69 11.44
CA LEU A 171 2.71 -13.19 10.83
C LEU A 171 1.56 -12.24 11.11
#